data_05ed29b3031dd9cf70d0c2264eb8588e
#
_entry.id   05ed29b3031dd9cf70d0c2264eb8588e
#
_cell.length_a   1.000
_cell.length_b   1.000
_cell.length_c   1.000
_cell.angle_alpha   90.00
_cell.angle_beta   90.00
_cell.angle_gamma   90.00
#
_symmetry.space_group_name_H-M   'P 1'
#
loop_
_entity.id
_entity.type
_entity.pdbx_description
1 polymer ?
#
loop_
_entity_poly.entity_id
_entity_poly.type
_entity_poly.pdbx_seq_one_letter_code
_entity_poly.pdbx_strand_id
1 'polypeptide(L)'
;MSERRKAGDFPQEILKLFDGYVHGFINRRDFLEGAARVVGGGVAALAVLEALEPEYAWAEQVPADDTRIRQEYVTYPSPDGSGTMRGYMAVPQGASEPKPGVLVIHENRGLNPYIEDVVRRFAAADFVALGPDALTPLGGYPGNDDEGRELQGRLDRDVMMEDWVAAFRFLRDHDATTGRVGAVGFCYGGGVVNQLAVRLPDLGAGAPFYGSAPSLDGVPSIRAPLMIQLAGLDERVNAGYPEYREALEANGKAFTVHVYEGANHGFHNDTTPRYDEDAARLAQERTIAFFNEHLRG
;
A
#
# COMPACT_ATOMS: atom_id res chain seq x y z
N MET A 1 3.61 -28.35 -8.67
CA MET A 1 3.23 -27.01 -8.17
C MET A 1 1.73 -26.97 -8.20
N SER A 2 1.04 -26.70 -7.08
CA SER A 2 -0.41 -26.49 -7.08
C SER A 2 -0.71 -25.26 -7.92
N GLU A 3 -1.75 -25.32 -8.73
CA GLU A 3 -2.21 -24.19 -9.55
C GLU A 3 -2.63 -23.04 -8.61
N ARG A 4 -2.19 -21.83 -8.89
CA ARG A 4 -2.50 -20.64 -8.08
C ARG A 4 -4.01 -20.37 -8.15
N ARG A 5 -4.69 -20.35 -7.01
CA ARG A 5 -6.09 -19.96 -6.93
C ARG A 5 -6.26 -18.48 -7.22
N LYS A 6 -7.38 -18.12 -7.87
CA LYS A 6 -7.76 -16.75 -8.21
C LYS A 6 -9.04 -16.36 -7.48
N ALA A 7 -9.35 -15.07 -7.42
CA ALA A 7 -10.59 -14.59 -6.82
C ALA A 7 -11.84 -15.29 -7.35
N GLY A 8 -11.89 -15.60 -8.66
CA GLY A 8 -13.00 -16.32 -9.29
C GLY A 8 -13.21 -17.76 -8.81
N ASP A 9 -12.24 -18.36 -8.11
CA ASP A 9 -12.35 -19.69 -7.53
C ASP A 9 -13.10 -19.68 -6.18
N PHE A 10 -13.45 -18.51 -5.68
CA PHE A 10 -14.14 -18.32 -4.41
C PHE A 10 -15.49 -17.61 -4.62
N PRO A 11 -16.55 -18.00 -3.89
CA PRO A 11 -17.78 -17.22 -3.85
C PRO A 11 -17.49 -15.77 -3.41
N GLN A 12 -18.15 -14.80 -4.02
CA GLN A 12 -17.95 -13.38 -3.67
C GLN A 12 -18.24 -13.07 -2.19
N GLU A 13 -19.17 -13.82 -1.58
CA GLU A 13 -19.45 -13.71 -0.14
C GLU A 13 -18.25 -14.08 0.73
N ILE A 14 -17.46 -15.06 0.32
CA ILE A 14 -16.21 -15.44 1.00
C ILE A 14 -15.19 -14.31 0.89
N LEU A 15 -15.05 -13.70 -0.28
CA LEU A 15 -14.11 -12.58 -0.47
C LEU A 15 -14.52 -11.34 0.35
N LYS A 16 -15.83 -11.07 0.48
CA LYS A 16 -16.36 -10.01 1.37
C LYS A 16 -16.11 -10.32 2.85
N LEU A 17 -16.33 -11.57 3.28
CA LEU A 17 -15.99 -11.99 4.65
C LEU A 17 -14.49 -11.85 4.92
N PHE A 18 -13.65 -12.25 3.96
CA PHE A 18 -12.21 -12.13 4.10
C PHE A 18 -11.76 -10.65 4.15
N ASP A 19 -12.37 -9.78 3.34
CA ASP A 19 -12.14 -8.33 3.43
C ASP A 19 -12.48 -7.80 4.83
N GLY A 20 -13.63 -8.17 5.37
CA GLY A 20 -14.01 -7.82 6.74
C GLY A 20 -13.03 -8.33 7.80
N TYR A 21 -12.51 -9.56 7.63
CA TYR A 21 -11.53 -10.16 8.52
C TYR A 21 -10.17 -9.44 8.47
N VAL A 22 -9.62 -9.24 7.28
CA VAL A 22 -8.31 -8.57 7.14
C VAL A 22 -8.31 -7.09 7.54
N HIS A 23 -9.49 -6.46 7.59
CA HIS A 23 -9.66 -5.09 8.09
C HIS A 23 -10.05 -5.03 9.58
N GLY A 24 -10.23 -6.17 10.24
CA GLY A 24 -10.57 -6.23 11.67
C GLY A 24 -12.03 -5.88 12.00
N PHE A 25 -12.93 -5.83 11.00
CA PHE A 25 -14.37 -5.64 11.23
C PHE A 25 -15.03 -6.88 11.80
N ILE A 26 -14.50 -8.05 11.48
CA ILE A 26 -14.85 -9.34 12.07
C ILE A 26 -13.56 -10.04 12.53
N ASN A 27 -13.67 -10.87 13.55
CA ASN A 27 -12.53 -11.67 14.02
C ASN A 27 -12.42 -13.00 13.26
N ARG A 28 -11.34 -13.77 13.50
CA ARG A 28 -11.11 -15.06 12.85
C ARG A 28 -12.27 -16.05 13.04
N ARG A 29 -12.88 -16.05 14.23
CA ARG A 29 -14.00 -16.94 14.54
C ARG A 29 -15.23 -16.57 13.72
N ASP A 30 -15.54 -15.28 13.65
CA ASP A 30 -16.68 -14.77 12.88
C ASP A 30 -16.52 -15.10 11.39
N PHE A 31 -15.27 -14.95 10.86
CA PHE A 31 -14.96 -15.37 9.50
C PHE A 31 -15.23 -16.86 9.29
N LEU A 32 -14.68 -17.74 10.16
CA LEU A 32 -14.86 -19.18 10.02
C LEU A 32 -16.32 -19.60 10.14
N GLU A 33 -17.09 -18.99 11.05
CA GLU A 33 -18.54 -19.26 11.17
C GLU A 33 -19.31 -18.80 9.94
N GLY A 34 -18.98 -17.62 9.38
CA GLY A 34 -19.57 -17.10 8.14
C GLY A 34 -19.23 -17.96 6.94
N ALA A 35 -17.94 -18.26 6.77
CA ALA A 35 -17.45 -19.10 5.68
C ALA A 35 -18.05 -20.52 5.72
N ALA A 36 -18.17 -21.14 6.91
CA ALA A 36 -18.77 -22.47 7.06
C ALA A 36 -20.22 -22.53 6.56
N ARG A 37 -20.99 -21.45 6.67
CA ARG A 37 -22.36 -21.36 6.13
C ARG A 37 -22.37 -21.35 4.60
N VAL A 38 -21.35 -20.73 3.99
CA VAL A 38 -21.24 -20.62 2.52
C VAL A 38 -20.72 -21.92 1.91
N VAL A 39 -19.68 -22.54 2.51
CA VAL A 39 -19.00 -23.72 1.93
C VAL A 39 -19.44 -25.05 2.54
N GLY A 40 -20.38 -25.05 3.48
CA GLY A 40 -21.03 -26.27 3.99
C GLY A 40 -20.25 -27.01 5.09
N GLY A 41 -19.39 -26.33 5.86
CA GLY A 41 -18.75 -26.93 7.04
C GLY A 41 -17.46 -26.27 7.51
N GLY A 42 -17.12 -26.50 8.77
CA GLY A 42 -15.96 -25.82 9.42
C GLY A 42 -14.60 -26.25 8.86
N VAL A 43 -14.43 -27.50 8.46
CA VAL A 43 -13.18 -27.98 7.81
C VAL A 43 -12.97 -27.29 6.46
N ALA A 44 -14.05 -27.16 5.67
CA ALA A 44 -13.99 -26.43 4.41
C ALA A 44 -13.72 -24.93 4.61
N ALA A 45 -14.28 -24.31 5.65
CA ALA A 45 -14.02 -22.91 6.01
C ALA A 45 -12.56 -22.66 6.38
N LEU A 46 -11.94 -23.58 7.14
CA LEU A 46 -10.52 -23.48 7.46
C LEU A 46 -9.64 -23.59 6.22
N ALA A 47 -9.91 -24.55 5.34
CA ALA A 47 -9.18 -24.69 4.09
C ALA A 47 -9.35 -23.48 3.15
N VAL A 48 -10.50 -22.80 3.21
CA VAL A 48 -10.74 -21.55 2.48
C VAL A 48 -9.90 -20.42 3.07
N LEU A 49 -9.81 -20.31 4.40
CA LEU A 49 -8.99 -19.29 5.05
C LEU A 49 -7.51 -19.48 4.68
N GLU A 50 -6.99 -20.69 4.83
CA GLU A 50 -5.60 -21.03 4.44
C GLU A 50 -5.33 -20.71 2.96
N ALA A 51 -6.30 -20.95 2.08
CA ALA A 51 -6.17 -20.66 0.66
C ALA A 51 -6.22 -19.15 0.31
N LEU A 52 -6.71 -18.30 1.24
CA LEU A 52 -6.77 -16.85 1.08
C LEU A 52 -5.59 -16.14 1.75
N GLU A 53 -4.82 -16.84 2.59
CA GLU A 53 -3.61 -16.29 3.21
C GLU A 53 -2.54 -15.98 2.16
N PRO A 54 -1.67 -14.98 2.39
CA PRO A 54 -0.61 -14.62 1.47
C PRO A 54 0.41 -15.75 1.29
N GLU A 55 0.78 -16.01 0.04
CA GLU A 55 1.87 -16.92 -0.33
C GLU A 55 3.02 -16.10 -0.93
N TYR A 56 3.94 -15.67 -0.09
CA TYR A 56 5.01 -14.76 -0.48
C TYR A 56 5.96 -15.31 -1.54
N ALA A 57 6.12 -16.61 -1.64
CA ALA A 57 6.95 -17.24 -2.65
C ALA A 57 6.44 -16.99 -4.10
N TRP A 58 5.20 -16.54 -4.26
CA TRP A 58 4.63 -16.23 -5.59
C TRP A 58 4.86 -14.78 -6.04
N ALA A 59 5.26 -13.91 -5.13
CA ALA A 59 5.14 -12.46 -5.30
C ALA A 59 6.46 -11.76 -5.64
N GLU A 60 7.56 -12.46 -5.70
CA GLU A 60 8.85 -11.84 -5.95
C GLU A 60 9.04 -11.54 -7.44
N GLN A 61 8.63 -10.32 -7.87
CA GLN A 61 8.84 -9.86 -9.25
C GLN A 61 10.24 -9.28 -9.47
N VAL A 62 10.84 -8.69 -8.43
CA VAL A 62 12.22 -8.20 -8.42
C VAL A 62 12.96 -8.89 -7.28
N PRO A 63 13.78 -9.91 -7.56
CA PRO A 63 14.53 -10.64 -6.56
C PRO A 63 15.43 -9.75 -5.68
N ALA A 64 15.64 -10.17 -4.43
CA ALA A 64 16.52 -9.45 -3.52
C ALA A 64 17.98 -9.37 -4.00
N ASP A 65 18.41 -10.27 -4.86
CA ASP A 65 19.74 -10.30 -5.48
C ASP A 65 19.78 -9.69 -6.90
N ASP A 66 18.73 -8.93 -7.29
CA ASP A 66 18.68 -8.26 -8.59
C ASP A 66 19.82 -7.24 -8.73
N THR A 67 20.68 -7.45 -9.71
CA THR A 67 21.88 -6.63 -9.93
C THR A 67 21.59 -5.21 -10.43
N ARG A 68 20.34 -4.89 -10.79
CA ARG A 68 19.93 -3.55 -11.22
C ARG A 68 19.74 -2.59 -10.04
N ILE A 69 19.67 -3.11 -8.82
CA ILE A 69 19.36 -2.32 -7.61
C ILE A 69 20.35 -2.65 -6.49
N ARG A 70 20.49 -1.72 -5.57
CA ARG A 70 21.10 -1.92 -4.24
C ARG A 70 20.02 -1.65 -3.20
N GLN A 71 19.99 -2.47 -2.17
CA GLN A 71 18.98 -2.39 -1.12
C GLN A 71 19.59 -2.56 0.26
N GLU A 72 18.96 -1.93 1.25
CA GLU A 72 19.36 -2.02 2.64
C GLU A 72 18.22 -1.63 3.59
N TYR A 73 18.29 -2.07 4.83
CA TYR A 73 17.47 -1.49 5.87
C TYR A 73 18.15 -0.25 6.44
N VAL A 74 17.40 0.83 6.51
CA VAL A 74 17.84 2.11 7.06
C VAL A 74 17.08 2.43 8.33
N THR A 75 17.68 3.26 9.18
CA THR A 75 17.00 3.87 10.34
C THR A 75 17.02 5.38 10.20
N TYR A 76 15.95 6.02 10.66
CA TYR A 76 15.82 7.47 10.60
C TYR A 76 15.06 8.01 11.82
N PRO A 77 15.28 9.27 12.22
CA PRO A 77 14.61 9.88 13.35
C PRO A 77 13.16 10.26 13.00
N SER A 78 12.25 10.03 13.96
CA SER A 78 10.86 10.48 13.96
C SER A 78 10.57 11.19 15.30
N PRO A 79 11.07 12.41 15.49
CA PRO A 79 11.04 13.08 16.79
C PRO A 79 9.63 13.42 17.26
N ASP A 80 8.69 13.67 16.34
CA ASP A 80 7.28 13.97 16.62
C ASP A 80 6.42 12.68 16.68
N GLY A 81 7.00 11.55 16.27
CA GLY A 81 6.40 10.23 16.27
C GLY A 81 7.04 9.28 17.27
N SER A 82 7.43 8.10 16.81
CA SER A 82 7.93 6.98 17.64
C SER A 82 9.43 7.04 17.98
N GLY A 83 10.12 8.12 17.67
CA GLY A 83 11.54 8.36 17.98
C GLY A 83 12.49 7.86 16.90
N THR A 84 12.76 6.57 16.83
CA THR A 84 13.59 5.96 15.77
C THR A 84 12.78 4.96 14.96
N MET A 85 12.73 5.19 13.66
CA MET A 85 12.01 4.33 12.73
C MET A 85 12.98 3.55 11.84
N ARG A 86 12.51 2.42 11.32
CA ARG A 86 13.21 1.58 10.34
C ARG A 86 12.42 1.54 9.04
N GLY A 87 13.13 1.42 7.93
CA GLY A 87 12.54 1.18 6.62
C GLY A 87 13.44 0.35 5.72
N TYR A 88 12.86 -0.23 4.70
CA TYR A 88 13.58 -0.91 3.63
C TYR A 88 13.75 0.05 2.47
N MET A 89 14.98 0.31 2.08
CA MET A 89 15.33 1.25 1.03
C MET A 89 15.98 0.51 -0.14
N ALA A 90 15.58 0.85 -1.35
CA ALA A 90 16.22 0.37 -2.56
C ALA A 90 16.53 1.54 -3.51
N VAL A 91 17.72 1.48 -4.14
CA VAL A 91 18.22 2.50 -5.07
C VAL A 91 18.69 1.84 -6.36
N PRO A 92 18.58 2.51 -7.52
CA PRO A 92 19.14 2.01 -8.77
C PRO A 92 20.65 1.82 -8.65
N GLN A 93 21.16 0.65 -9.08
CA GLN A 93 22.59 0.35 -9.03
C GLN A 93 23.37 1.22 -10.03
N GLY A 94 24.47 1.81 -9.57
CA GLY A 94 25.35 2.61 -10.42
C GLY A 94 24.77 3.96 -10.85
N ALA A 95 23.72 4.44 -10.21
CA ALA A 95 23.18 5.77 -10.47
C ALA A 95 24.27 6.84 -10.17
N SER A 96 24.65 7.60 -11.18
CA SER A 96 25.63 8.70 -11.08
C SER A 96 25.01 10.03 -10.64
N GLU A 97 23.69 10.14 -10.74
CA GLU A 97 22.91 11.33 -10.40
C GLU A 97 21.77 10.96 -9.45
N PRO A 98 21.37 11.88 -8.56
CA PRO A 98 20.21 11.67 -7.71
C PRO A 98 18.95 11.38 -8.52
N LYS A 99 18.05 10.54 -7.98
CA LYS A 99 16.82 10.13 -8.61
C LYS A 99 15.60 10.63 -7.82
N PRO A 100 14.42 10.76 -8.43
CA PRO A 100 13.21 11.04 -7.66
C PRO A 100 12.95 9.96 -6.60
N GLY A 101 12.41 10.38 -5.44
CA GLY A 101 12.04 9.47 -4.37
C GLY A 101 10.62 8.94 -4.51
N VAL A 102 10.38 7.70 -4.09
CA VAL A 102 9.05 7.11 -3.94
C VAL A 102 8.90 6.50 -2.55
N LEU A 103 8.00 7.06 -1.75
CA LEU A 103 7.60 6.50 -0.47
C LEU A 103 6.54 5.42 -0.72
N VAL A 104 6.83 4.17 -0.35
CA VAL A 104 5.94 3.01 -0.52
C VAL A 104 5.31 2.67 0.81
N ILE A 105 4.00 2.87 0.95
CA ILE A 105 3.28 2.73 2.21
C ILE A 105 2.52 1.41 2.24
N HIS A 106 2.85 0.57 3.22
CA HIS A 106 2.33 -0.77 3.36
C HIS A 106 0.84 -0.83 3.74
N GLU A 107 0.25 -1.99 3.58
CA GLU A 107 -1.09 -2.32 4.05
C GLU A 107 -1.15 -2.31 5.61
N ASN A 108 -2.23 -2.77 6.21
CA ASN A 108 -2.41 -2.77 7.67
C ASN A 108 -1.68 -3.91 8.40
N ARG A 109 -0.50 -4.34 7.94
CA ARG A 109 0.22 -5.53 8.42
C ARG A 109 1.70 -5.30 8.69
N GLY A 110 2.20 -4.08 8.48
CA GLY A 110 3.62 -3.76 8.53
C GLY A 110 4.34 -4.00 7.21
N LEU A 111 5.65 -3.81 7.23
CA LEU A 111 6.54 -3.97 6.09
C LEU A 111 6.80 -5.46 5.82
N ASN A 112 5.90 -6.11 5.11
CA ASN A 112 5.98 -7.52 4.74
C ASN A 112 6.77 -7.72 3.41
N PRO A 113 7.11 -8.97 3.04
CA PRO A 113 7.89 -9.27 1.82
C PRO A 113 7.26 -8.75 0.52
N TYR A 114 5.93 -8.66 0.45
CA TYR A 114 5.25 -8.06 -0.71
C TYR A 114 5.61 -6.58 -0.87
N ILE A 115 5.56 -5.81 0.21
CA ILE A 115 5.90 -4.37 0.16
C ILE A 115 7.39 -4.17 -0.11
N GLU A 116 8.26 -5.02 0.42
CA GLU A 116 9.69 -4.97 0.10
C GLU A 116 9.93 -5.20 -1.40
N ASP A 117 9.20 -6.13 -2.02
CA ASP A 117 9.27 -6.33 -3.46
C ASP A 117 8.73 -5.13 -4.24
N VAL A 118 7.64 -4.50 -3.80
CA VAL A 118 7.15 -3.25 -4.43
C VAL A 118 8.20 -2.13 -4.34
N VAL A 119 8.92 -2.00 -3.23
CA VAL A 119 10.04 -1.06 -3.11
C VAL A 119 11.12 -1.36 -4.16
N ARG A 120 11.49 -2.64 -4.33
CA ARG A 120 12.44 -3.05 -5.37
C ARG A 120 11.93 -2.78 -6.79
N ARG A 121 10.63 -2.97 -7.05
CA ARG A 121 10.02 -2.65 -8.36
C ARG A 121 10.18 -1.17 -8.72
N PHE A 122 9.98 -0.25 -7.78
CA PHE A 122 10.22 1.19 -8.01
C PHE A 122 11.70 1.50 -8.19
N ALA A 123 12.59 0.86 -7.45
CA ALA A 123 14.03 1.03 -7.66
C ALA A 123 14.48 0.52 -9.04
N ALA A 124 13.96 -0.63 -9.49
CA ALA A 124 14.20 -1.16 -10.84
C ALA A 124 13.60 -0.26 -11.96
N ALA A 125 12.63 0.59 -11.62
CA ALA A 125 12.04 1.62 -12.49
C ALA A 125 12.77 2.97 -12.39
N ASP A 126 13.99 3.00 -11.85
CA ASP A 126 14.88 4.18 -11.75
C ASP A 126 14.42 5.25 -10.74
N PHE A 127 13.79 4.84 -9.61
CA PHE A 127 13.50 5.70 -8.47
C PHE A 127 14.32 5.27 -7.24
N VAL A 128 14.52 6.20 -6.29
CA VAL A 128 14.94 5.83 -4.93
C VAL A 128 13.69 5.53 -4.13
N ALA A 129 13.51 4.29 -3.70
CA ALA A 129 12.29 3.86 -3.03
C ALA A 129 12.53 3.53 -1.56
N LEU A 130 11.60 3.94 -0.69
CA LEU A 130 11.62 3.66 0.75
C LEU A 130 10.28 3.07 1.18
N GLY A 131 10.31 1.89 1.77
CA GLY A 131 9.18 1.28 2.49
C GLY A 131 9.40 1.38 4.00
N PRO A 132 8.80 2.34 4.72
CA PRO A 132 8.87 2.41 6.16
C PRO A 132 8.15 1.24 6.84
N ASP A 133 8.61 0.82 8.01
CA ASP A 133 7.93 -0.17 8.84
C ASP A 133 7.25 0.50 10.04
N ALA A 134 5.93 0.71 9.95
CA ALA A 134 5.16 1.30 11.04
C ALA A 134 5.21 0.47 12.32
N LEU A 135 5.54 -0.82 12.22
CA LEU A 135 5.66 -1.70 13.39
C LEU A 135 7.01 -1.59 14.11
N THR A 136 7.92 -0.72 13.64
CA THR A 136 9.24 -0.52 14.27
C THR A 136 9.19 -0.37 15.79
N PRO A 137 8.26 0.43 16.40
CA PRO A 137 8.18 0.59 17.85
C PRO A 137 7.83 -0.71 18.61
N LEU A 138 7.27 -1.69 17.91
CA LEU A 138 6.87 -3.00 18.45
C LEU A 138 7.79 -4.14 17.98
N GLY A 139 8.94 -3.83 17.39
CA GLY A 139 9.94 -4.81 16.95
C GLY A 139 9.94 -5.07 15.43
N GLY A 140 9.08 -4.40 14.69
CA GLY A 140 8.93 -4.55 13.23
C GLY A 140 7.95 -5.64 12.81
N TYR A 141 7.90 -5.93 11.50
CA TYR A 141 7.04 -6.97 10.96
C TYR A 141 7.37 -8.36 11.58
N PRO A 142 6.40 -9.06 12.18
CA PRO A 142 6.66 -10.27 12.96
C PRO A 142 6.86 -11.53 12.11
N GLY A 143 6.75 -11.45 10.78
CA GLY A 143 6.79 -12.60 9.86
C GLY A 143 5.44 -13.30 9.66
N ASN A 144 4.37 -12.74 10.22
CA ASN A 144 3.00 -13.23 10.08
C ASN A 144 2.04 -12.05 9.96
N ASP A 145 1.17 -12.08 8.96
CA ASP A 145 0.28 -10.96 8.64
C ASP A 145 -0.83 -10.74 9.68
N ASP A 146 -1.35 -11.79 10.29
CA ASP A 146 -2.38 -11.67 11.33
C ASP A 146 -1.79 -11.01 12.58
N GLU A 147 -0.60 -11.43 13.00
CA GLU A 147 0.12 -10.79 14.11
C GLU A 147 0.52 -9.36 13.76
N GLY A 148 0.99 -9.11 12.53
CA GLY A 148 1.30 -7.76 12.05
C GLY A 148 0.10 -6.83 12.14
N ARG A 149 -1.09 -7.30 11.75
CA ARG A 149 -2.34 -6.54 11.87
C ARG A 149 -2.71 -6.25 13.31
N GLU A 150 -2.56 -7.24 14.21
CA GLU A 150 -2.83 -7.04 15.64
C GLU A 150 -1.87 -6.02 16.26
N LEU A 151 -0.59 -6.10 15.92
CA LEU A 151 0.41 -5.14 16.37
C LEU A 151 0.10 -3.73 15.87
N GLN A 152 -0.23 -3.58 14.58
CA GLN A 152 -0.57 -2.27 14.00
C GLN A 152 -1.83 -1.67 14.65
N GLY A 153 -2.81 -2.51 15.02
CA GLY A 153 -4.00 -2.09 15.74
C GLY A 153 -3.74 -1.53 17.14
N ARG A 154 -2.55 -1.76 17.72
CA ARG A 154 -2.14 -1.24 19.05
C ARG A 154 -1.43 0.11 18.96
N LEU A 155 -1.01 0.51 17.77
CA LEU A 155 -0.30 1.78 17.57
C LEU A 155 -1.27 2.96 17.59
N ASP A 156 -0.82 4.06 18.15
CA ASP A 156 -1.52 5.34 18.08
C ASP A 156 -1.47 5.87 16.65
N ARG A 157 -2.64 6.20 16.08
CA ARG A 157 -2.76 6.62 14.68
C ARG A 157 -2.15 7.97 14.41
N ASP A 158 -2.19 8.87 15.37
CA ASP A 158 -1.62 10.22 15.22
C ASP A 158 -0.11 10.15 15.29
N VAL A 159 0.44 9.35 16.19
CA VAL A 159 1.88 9.07 16.28
C VAL A 159 2.38 8.38 15.00
N MET A 160 1.66 7.37 14.51
CA MET A 160 1.99 6.72 13.23
C MET A 160 1.98 7.71 12.05
N MET A 161 1.07 8.69 12.05
CA MET A 161 1.03 9.68 10.98
C MET A 161 2.28 10.57 11.00
N GLU A 162 2.82 10.92 12.18
CA GLU A 162 4.09 11.63 12.28
C GLU A 162 5.27 10.76 11.81
N ASP A 163 5.23 9.45 12.03
CA ASP A 163 6.23 8.51 11.50
C ASP A 163 6.23 8.50 9.96
N TRP A 164 5.07 8.55 9.31
CA TRP A 164 4.96 8.68 7.85
C TRP A 164 5.49 10.01 7.32
N VAL A 165 5.22 11.11 8.03
CA VAL A 165 5.77 12.44 7.72
C VAL A 165 7.28 12.43 7.87
N ALA A 166 7.82 11.82 8.92
CA ALA A 166 9.26 11.69 9.13
C ALA A 166 9.92 10.85 8.03
N ALA A 167 9.30 9.77 7.60
CA ALA A 167 9.77 8.95 6.48
C ALA A 167 9.85 9.73 5.16
N PHE A 168 8.81 10.53 4.87
CA PHE A 168 8.81 11.41 3.70
C PHE A 168 9.97 12.41 3.76
N ARG A 169 10.16 13.09 4.90
CA ARG A 169 11.25 14.06 5.08
C ARG A 169 12.61 13.40 4.95
N PHE A 170 12.80 12.23 5.58
CA PHE A 170 14.03 11.45 5.45
C PHE A 170 14.35 11.14 3.99
N LEU A 171 13.37 10.64 3.23
CA LEU A 171 13.56 10.30 1.82
C LEU A 171 13.82 11.55 0.96
N ARG A 172 13.08 12.64 1.22
CA ARG A 172 13.28 13.92 0.51
C ARG A 172 14.68 14.49 0.69
N ASP A 173 15.20 14.42 1.90
CA ASP A 173 16.48 15.03 2.28
C ASP A 173 17.68 14.08 2.10
N HIS A 174 17.44 12.86 1.59
CA HIS A 174 18.47 11.84 1.37
C HIS A 174 19.32 12.16 0.13
N ASP A 175 20.66 12.04 0.23
CA ASP A 175 21.62 12.39 -0.83
C ASP A 175 21.37 11.70 -2.18
N ALA A 176 20.78 10.50 -2.17
CA ALA A 176 20.45 9.77 -3.39
C ALA A 176 19.23 10.32 -4.12
N THR A 177 18.45 11.25 -3.50
CA THR A 177 17.24 11.80 -4.11
C THR A 177 17.42 13.20 -4.65
N THR A 178 16.60 13.57 -5.64
CA THR A 178 16.50 14.93 -6.16
C THR A 178 15.77 15.90 -5.21
N GLY A 179 15.27 15.39 -4.08
CA GLY A 179 14.35 16.12 -3.20
C GLY A 179 12.87 16.09 -3.67
N ARG A 180 12.58 15.57 -4.86
CA ARG A 180 11.20 15.38 -5.36
C ARG A 180 10.75 13.99 -4.98
N VAL A 181 9.73 13.91 -4.14
CA VAL A 181 9.21 12.63 -3.59
C VAL A 181 7.72 12.49 -3.88
N GLY A 182 7.36 11.36 -4.45
CA GLY A 182 5.97 10.89 -4.52
C GLY A 182 5.68 9.85 -3.46
N ALA A 183 4.39 9.58 -3.22
CA ALA A 183 3.94 8.53 -2.33
C ALA A 183 2.96 7.58 -3.03
N VAL A 184 3.19 6.29 -2.89
CA VAL A 184 2.25 5.23 -3.27
C VAL A 184 1.91 4.42 -2.03
N GLY A 185 0.68 3.96 -1.93
CA GLY A 185 0.27 3.17 -0.76
C GLY A 185 -0.94 2.31 -1.07
N PHE A 186 -1.04 1.20 -0.37
CA PHE A 186 -2.00 0.14 -0.63
C PHE A 186 -2.94 -0.03 0.57
N CYS A 187 -4.25 -0.13 0.35
CA CYS A 187 -5.24 -0.33 1.40
C CYS A 187 -5.16 0.78 2.48
N TYR A 188 -4.77 0.45 3.70
CA TYR A 188 -4.45 1.42 4.76
C TYR A 188 -3.45 2.47 4.24
N GLY A 189 -2.38 2.03 3.59
CA GLY A 189 -1.37 2.90 3.01
C GLY A 189 -1.90 3.84 1.94
N GLY A 190 -2.92 3.45 1.17
CA GLY A 190 -3.62 4.33 0.25
C GLY A 190 -4.34 5.48 0.98
N GLY A 191 -4.96 5.18 2.12
CA GLY A 191 -5.52 6.20 3.01
C GLY A 191 -4.45 7.14 3.57
N VAL A 192 -3.27 6.60 3.93
CA VAL A 192 -2.12 7.41 4.38
C VAL A 192 -1.62 8.33 3.27
N VAL A 193 -1.54 7.88 2.01
CA VAL A 193 -1.17 8.76 0.87
C VAL A 193 -2.12 9.94 0.76
N ASN A 194 -3.42 9.73 0.88
CA ASN A 194 -4.40 10.81 0.87
C ASN A 194 -4.19 11.79 2.03
N GLN A 195 -3.85 11.29 3.23
CA GLN A 195 -3.54 12.12 4.40
C GLN A 195 -2.22 12.90 4.23
N LEU A 196 -1.18 12.28 3.67
CA LEU A 196 0.07 12.96 3.36
C LEU A 196 -0.13 14.09 2.34
N ALA A 197 -1.00 13.88 1.34
CA ALA A 197 -1.33 14.92 0.37
C ALA A 197 -1.99 16.15 1.02
N VAL A 198 -2.79 15.95 2.09
CA VAL A 198 -3.36 17.05 2.89
C VAL A 198 -2.29 17.75 3.75
N ARG A 199 -1.35 17.01 4.32
CA ARG A 199 -0.39 17.50 5.32
C ARG A 199 0.90 18.05 4.74
N LEU A 200 1.33 17.55 3.58
CA LEU A 200 2.63 17.86 2.97
C LEU A 200 2.45 18.73 1.72
N PRO A 201 2.69 20.04 1.81
CA PRO A 201 2.55 20.93 0.66
C PRO A 201 3.63 20.71 -0.40
N ASP A 202 4.69 20.00 -0.07
CA ASP A 202 5.83 19.62 -0.91
C ASP A 202 5.81 18.16 -1.38
N LEU A 203 4.73 17.41 -1.12
CA LEU A 203 4.52 16.13 -1.77
C LEU A 203 4.43 16.32 -3.28
N GLY A 204 5.30 15.64 -4.03
CA GLY A 204 5.39 15.81 -5.48
C GLY A 204 4.25 15.17 -6.26
N ALA A 205 3.76 14.01 -5.82
CA ALA A 205 2.63 13.27 -6.41
C ALA A 205 2.12 12.19 -5.44
N GLY A 206 0.84 11.85 -5.51
CA GLY A 206 0.24 10.79 -4.69
C GLY A 206 -0.51 9.75 -5.52
N ALA A 207 -0.25 8.47 -5.27
CA ALA A 207 -0.92 7.34 -5.93
C ALA A 207 -1.57 6.41 -4.88
N PRO A 208 -2.73 6.76 -4.32
CA PRO A 208 -3.46 5.90 -3.39
C PRO A 208 -4.14 4.75 -4.13
N PHE A 209 -3.85 3.49 -3.72
CA PHE A 209 -4.52 2.29 -4.19
C PHE A 209 -5.57 1.86 -3.16
N TYR A 210 -6.82 1.75 -3.59
CA TYR A 210 -7.98 1.30 -2.80
C TYR A 210 -7.92 1.77 -1.34
N GLY A 211 -7.57 3.04 -1.16
CA GLY A 211 -7.45 3.70 0.14
C GLY A 211 -8.64 4.59 0.45
N SER A 212 -8.92 4.77 1.74
CA SER A 212 -9.97 5.68 2.19
C SER A 212 -9.66 7.14 1.85
N ALA A 213 -10.69 7.92 1.60
CA ALA A 213 -10.58 9.37 1.48
C ALA A 213 -10.08 10.01 2.79
N PRO A 214 -9.41 11.16 2.74
CA PRO A 214 -9.06 11.93 3.93
C PRO A 214 -10.31 12.67 4.45
N SER A 215 -10.19 13.38 5.59
CA SER A 215 -11.22 14.34 5.97
C SER A 215 -11.41 15.38 4.86
N LEU A 216 -12.65 15.63 4.46
CA LEU A 216 -12.97 16.56 3.37
C LEU A 216 -12.55 18.00 3.67
N ASP A 217 -12.53 18.38 4.94
CA ASP A 217 -12.03 19.69 5.40
C ASP A 217 -10.53 19.90 5.09
N GLY A 218 -9.78 18.82 4.92
CA GLY A 218 -8.36 18.86 4.54
C GLY A 218 -8.12 19.03 3.05
N VAL A 219 -9.10 18.73 2.19
CA VAL A 219 -8.96 18.75 0.73
C VAL A 219 -8.45 20.08 0.17
N PRO A 220 -8.86 21.26 0.68
CA PRO A 220 -8.33 22.56 0.21
C PRO A 220 -6.81 22.67 0.33
N SER A 221 -6.17 21.97 1.27
CA SER A 221 -4.72 22.00 1.50
C SER A 221 -3.92 21.17 0.50
N ILE A 222 -4.53 20.23 -0.22
CA ILE A 222 -3.86 19.36 -1.19
C ILE A 222 -3.25 20.19 -2.31
N ARG A 223 -1.95 19.99 -2.56
CA ARG A 223 -1.20 20.60 -3.67
C ARG A 223 -0.68 19.57 -4.66
N ALA A 224 -0.38 18.37 -4.18
CA ALA A 224 0.11 17.28 -5.01
C ALA A 224 -0.96 16.84 -6.02
N PRO A 225 -0.61 16.57 -7.27
CA PRO A 225 -1.47 15.81 -8.17
C PRO A 225 -1.72 14.41 -7.61
N LEU A 226 -2.92 13.88 -7.81
CA LEU A 226 -3.32 12.56 -7.33
C LEU A 226 -3.72 11.64 -8.47
N MET A 227 -3.27 10.38 -8.43
CA MET A 227 -3.76 9.30 -9.28
C MET A 227 -4.45 8.25 -8.41
N ILE A 228 -5.76 8.34 -8.29
CA ILE A 228 -6.58 7.48 -7.41
C ILE A 228 -6.89 6.17 -8.14
N GLN A 229 -6.52 5.04 -7.54
CA GLN A 229 -6.67 3.70 -8.08
C GLN A 229 -7.74 2.94 -7.30
N LEU A 230 -8.90 2.67 -7.89
CA LEU A 230 -10.05 2.04 -7.24
C LEU A 230 -10.29 0.62 -7.78
N ALA A 231 -10.61 -0.32 -6.89
CA ALA A 231 -11.07 -1.64 -7.25
C ALA A 231 -12.60 -1.60 -7.49
N GLY A 232 -13.07 -2.08 -8.65
CA GLY A 232 -14.49 -1.97 -9.04
C GLY A 232 -15.45 -2.68 -8.09
N LEU A 233 -15.01 -3.79 -7.44
CA LEU A 233 -15.81 -4.56 -6.50
C LEU A 233 -15.63 -4.14 -5.03
N ASP A 234 -14.86 -3.09 -4.73
CA ASP A 234 -14.65 -2.59 -3.36
C ASP A 234 -15.75 -1.58 -2.97
N GLU A 235 -16.92 -2.09 -2.64
CA GLU A 235 -18.06 -1.25 -2.23
C GLU A 235 -17.73 -0.33 -1.05
N ARG A 236 -16.89 -0.79 -0.12
CA ARG A 236 -16.54 -0.08 1.12
C ARG A 236 -15.71 1.18 0.87
N VAL A 237 -14.64 1.07 0.10
CA VAL A 237 -13.79 2.21 -0.25
C VAL A 237 -14.51 3.13 -1.22
N ASN A 238 -15.16 2.53 -2.23
CA ASN A 238 -15.82 3.29 -3.28
C ASN A 238 -17.01 4.11 -2.76
N ALA A 239 -17.65 3.72 -1.63
CA ALA A 239 -18.75 4.48 -1.03
C ALA A 239 -18.33 5.91 -0.61
N GLY A 240 -17.09 6.12 -0.19
CA GLY A 240 -16.59 7.45 0.20
C GLY A 240 -16.04 8.28 -0.97
N TYR A 241 -15.86 7.68 -2.12
CA TYR A 241 -15.21 8.34 -3.24
C TYR A 241 -16.04 9.46 -3.90
N PRO A 242 -17.37 9.37 -4.07
CA PRO A 242 -18.16 10.45 -4.69
C PRO A 242 -18.01 11.80 -3.99
N GLU A 243 -18.09 11.83 -2.66
CA GLU A 243 -17.93 13.05 -1.85
C GLU A 243 -16.48 13.57 -1.93
N TYR A 244 -15.50 12.69 -1.91
CA TYR A 244 -14.09 13.07 -2.06
C TYR A 244 -13.82 13.67 -3.45
N ARG A 245 -14.36 13.06 -4.49
CA ARG A 245 -14.27 13.58 -5.86
C ARG A 245 -14.89 14.97 -5.97
N GLU A 246 -16.10 15.16 -5.45
CA GLU A 246 -16.77 16.46 -5.45
C GLU A 246 -15.91 17.52 -4.72
N ALA A 247 -15.33 17.18 -3.57
CA ALA A 247 -14.45 18.07 -2.84
C ALA A 247 -13.16 18.42 -3.62
N LEU A 248 -12.55 17.46 -4.31
CA LEU A 248 -11.38 17.70 -5.16
C LEU A 248 -11.73 18.64 -6.34
N GLU A 249 -12.84 18.40 -7.03
CA GLU A 249 -13.34 19.21 -8.13
C GLU A 249 -13.67 20.65 -7.67
N ALA A 250 -14.40 20.78 -6.58
CA ALA A 250 -14.79 22.09 -6.00
C ALA A 250 -13.58 22.95 -5.58
N ASN A 251 -12.47 22.31 -5.22
CA ASN A 251 -11.22 22.98 -4.84
C ASN A 251 -10.19 23.05 -5.96
N GLY A 252 -10.55 22.70 -7.21
CA GLY A 252 -9.70 22.78 -8.37
C GLY A 252 -8.42 21.93 -8.26
N LYS A 253 -8.48 20.77 -7.60
CA LYS A 253 -7.33 19.89 -7.39
C LYS A 253 -7.02 19.10 -8.65
N ALA A 254 -5.71 18.89 -8.91
CA ALA A 254 -5.27 18.03 -10.02
C ALA A 254 -5.40 16.57 -9.61
N PHE A 255 -6.26 15.80 -10.28
CA PHE A 255 -6.39 14.37 -10.02
C PHE A 255 -6.90 13.60 -11.24
N THR A 256 -6.57 12.33 -11.27
CA THR A 256 -7.15 11.33 -12.17
C THR A 256 -7.64 10.13 -11.36
N VAL A 257 -8.63 9.42 -11.89
CA VAL A 257 -9.16 8.22 -11.25
C VAL A 257 -9.20 7.09 -12.24
N HIS A 258 -8.73 5.94 -11.80
CA HIS A 258 -8.84 4.69 -12.52
C HIS A 258 -9.64 3.69 -11.69
N VAL A 259 -10.74 3.20 -12.26
CA VAL A 259 -11.52 2.11 -11.70
C VAL A 259 -11.17 0.84 -12.47
N TYR A 260 -10.76 -0.20 -11.77
CA TYR A 260 -10.45 -1.51 -12.34
C TYR A 260 -11.67 -2.41 -12.17
N GLU A 261 -12.47 -2.49 -13.22
CA GLU A 261 -13.71 -3.25 -13.22
C GLU A 261 -13.46 -4.74 -12.95
N GLY A 262 -14.28 -5.34 -12.09
CA GLY A 262 -14.13 -6.74 -11.70
C GLY A 262 -13.00 -7.03 -10.70
N ALA A 263 -12.12 -6.07 -10.41
CA ALA A 263 -11.06 -6.23 -9.43
C ALA A 263 -11.59 -6.09 -7.98
N ASN A 264 -11.07 -6.93 -7.09
CA ASN A 264 -11.38 -6.88 -5.66
C ASN A 264 -10.40 -5.92 -4.93
N HIS A 265 -10.78 -5.52 -3.70
CA HIS A 265 -9.85 -4.85 -2.79
C HIS A 265 -8.55 -5.66 -2.65
N GLY A 266 -7.40 -5.00 -2.78
CA GLY A 266 -6.09 -5.69 -2.74
C GLY A 266 -5.67 -6.32 -4.07
N PHE A 267 -6.26 -5.93 -5.19
CA PHE A 267 -5.97 -6.51 -6.52
C PHE A 267 -4.50 -6.40 -6.96
N HIS A 268 -3.74 -5.47 -6.41
CA HIS A 268 -2.32 -5.31 -6.73
C HIS A 268 -1.43 -6.30 -5.95
N ASN A 269 -1.92 -6.88 -4.86
CA ASN A 269 -1.13 -7.77 -4.01
C ASN A 269 -1.06 -9.18 -4.62
N ASP A 270 0.05 -9.48 -5.27
CA ASP A 270 0.33 -10.74 -5.96
C ASP A 270 0.68 -11.92 -5.05
N THR A 271 0.58 -11.77 -3.73
CA THR A 271 0.68 -12.87 -2.78
C THR A 271 -0.66 -13.55 -2.50
N THR A 272 -1.78 -12.91 -2.84
CA THR A 272 -3.12 -13.37 -2.46
C THR A 272 -3.96 -13.78 -3.68
N PRO A 273 -5.00 -14.62 -3.53
CA PRO A 273 -5.92 -14.94 -4.61
C PRO A 273 -6.71 -13.75 -5.17
N ARG A 274 -6.77 -12.61 -4.45
CA ARG A 274 -7.43 -11.38 -4.92
C ARG A 274 -6.63 -10.63 -5.99
N TYR A 275 -5.41 -11.09 -6.26
CA TYR A 275 -4.58 -10.52 -7.30
C TYR A 275 -5.25 -10.60 -8.67
N ASP A 276 -5.30 -9.46 -9.34
CA ASP A 276 -5.72 -9.34 -10.73
C ASP A 276 -4.51 -8.85 -11.54
N GLU A 277 -3.91 -9.77 -12.30
CA GLU A 277 -2.64 -9.52 -12.99
C GLU A 277 -2.74 -8.37 -13.98
N ASP A 278 -3.81 -8.30 -14.77
CA ASP A 278 -3.98 -7.25 -15.77
C ASP A 278 -4.24 -5.89 -15.12
N ALA A 279 -5.11 -5.84 -14.10
CA ALA A 279 -5.37 -4.63 -13.34
C ALA A 279 -4.12 -4.14 -12.61
N ALA A 280 -3.40 -5.04 -11.94
CA ALA A 280 -2.19 -4.70 -11.18
C ALA A 280 -1.07 -4.19 -12.09
N ARG A 281 -0.80 -4.87 -13.20
CA ARG A 281 0.18 -4.45 -14.20
C ARG A 281 -0.15 -3.08 -14.76
N LEU A 282 -1.39 -2.87 -15.21
CA LEU A 282 -1.82 -1.59 -15.75
C LEU A 282 -1.77 -0.46 -14.71
N ALA A 283 -2.15 -0.74 -13.46
CA ALA A 283 -2.07 0.23 -12.37
C ALA A 283 -0.62 0.62 -12.05
N GLN A 284 0.29 -0.36 -12.02
CA GLN A 284 1.72 -0.12 -11.80
C GLN A 284 2.34 0.70 -12.95
N GLU A 285 2.06 0.35 -14.21
CA GLU A 285 2.53 1.09 -15.39
C GLU A 285 2.06 2.55 -15.36
N ARG A 286 0.78 2.79 -15.06
CA ARG A 286 0.21 4.13 -14.91
C ARG A 286 0.88 4.92 -13.77
N THR A 287 1.12 4.26 -12.64
CA THR A 287 1.77 4.90 -11.48
C THR A 287 3.20 5.30 -11.80
N ILE A 288 3.97 4.44 -12.46
CA ILE A 288 5.34 4.77 -12.90
C ILE A 288 5.33 5.93 -13.90
N ALA A 289 4.43 5.91 -14.89
CA ALA A 289 4.30 7.00 -15.86
C ALA A 289 3.92 8.33 -15.18
N PHE A 290 2.98 8.31 -14.26
CA PHE A 290 2.55 9.45 -13.47
C PHE A 290 3.69 10.03 -12.60
N PHE A 291 4.45 9.19 -11.94
CA PHE A 291 5.62 9.66 -11.17
C PHE A 291 6.73 10.19 -12.08
N ASN A 292 6.95 9.60 -13.26
CA ASN A 292 7.89 10.15 -14.22
C ASN A 292 7.49 11.56 -14.68
N GLU A 293 6.19 11.79 -14.95
CA GLU A 293 5.66 13.08 -15.35
C GLU A 293 5.85 14.16 -14.27
N HIS A 294 5.52 13.84 -13.02
CA HIS A 294 5.45 14.83 -11.96
C HIS A 294 6.73 14.95 -11.12
N LEU A 295 7.61 13.96 -11.12
CA LEU A 295 8.81 13.96 -10.27
C LEU A 295 10.11 14.20 -11.05
N ARG A 296 10.13 14.12 -12.40
CA ARG A 296 11.34 14.32 -13.21
C ARG A 296 11.35 15.63 -13.98
N GLY A 297 10.23 16.33 -14.04
CA GLY A 297 10.05 17.59 -14.78
C GLY A 297 10.71 18.82 -14.14
#